data_54317c62a3eeda647769ddd920d8fcaf
#
_entry.id   54317c62a3eeda647769ddd920d8fcaf
#
_cell.length_a   1.000
_cell.length_b   1.000
_cell.length_c   1.000
_cell.angle_alpha   90.00
_cell.angle_beta   90.00
_cell.angle_gamma   90.00
#
_symmetry.space_group_name_H-M   'P 1'
#
loop_
_entity.id
_entity.type
_entity.pdbx_description
1 polymer ?
#
loop_
_entity_poly.entity_id
_entity_poly.type
_entity_poly.pdbx_seq_one_letter_code
_entity_poly.pdbx_strand_id
1 'polypeptide(L)'
;MKGSECKFVKYMEGSDKRFVIPVYQRNYDWKTENCKQLYDDLVKVVKNRRKSHFFGSIVSVYNPDGANDEFLVIDGQQRLTTVSLLLLAMYNLLENQVITPKKATLSERIFEEYLVDKWQDKDTRIKLKPVKNDQTAFKKLFDDASEYVPESNLTINYNYFYNRVQKEEISVDDLFDAICRLEIISITLN
;
A
#
# COMPACT_ATOMS: atom_id res chain seq x y z
N MET A 1 20.69 -1.94 14.90
CA MET A 1 20.26 -1.32 13.63
C MET A 1 20.69 -2.21 12.47
N LYS A 2 19.76 -2.51 11.60
CA LYS A 2 20.02 -3.33 10.41
C LYS A 2 19.39 -2.64 9.21
N GLY A 3 20.20 -2.31 8.22
CA GLY A 3 19.75 -1.70 6.98
C GLY A 3 20.06 -2.59 5.78
N SER A 4 19.13 -2.66 4.82
CA SER A 4 19.33 -3.43 3.59
C SER A 4 18.50 -2.86 2.44
N GLU A 5 19.03 -3.00 1.23
CA GLU A 5 18.25 -2.75 0.04
C GLU A 5 17.29 -3.92 -0.19
N CYS A 6 16.04 -3.63 -0.51
CA CYS A 6 15.07 -4.67 -0.84
C CYS A 6 13.95 -4.11 -1.70
N LYS A 7 13.21 -5.04 -2.32
CA LYS A 7 11.97 -4.68 -3.02
C LYS A 7 10.93 -4.24 -1.98
N PHE A 8 10.19 -3.17 -2.31
CA PHE A 8 9.12 -2.69 -1.44
C PHE A 8 8.10 -3.78 -1.12
N VAL A 9 7.72 -4.55 -2.14
CA VAL A 9 6.75 -5.65 -1.95
C VAL A 9 7.28 -6.74 -1.03
N LYS A 10 8.58 -6.97 -0.99
CA LYS A 10 9.19 -7.93 -0.06
C LYS A 10 9.11 -7.46 1.40
N TYR A 11 9.18 -6.16 1.59
CA TYR A 11 8.97 -5.57 2.91
C TYR A 11 7.52 -5.76 3.38
N MET A 12 6.54 -5.59 2.47
CA MET A 12 5.12 -5.67 2.79
C MET A 12 4.57 -7.09 2.88
N GLU A 13 5.09 -8.02 2.07
CA GLU A 13 4.46 -9.33 1.88
C GLU A 13 4.49 -10.22 3.12
N GLY A 14 3.58 -11.18 3.14
CA GLY A 14 3.55 -12.24 4.13
C GLY A 14 2.40 -12.11 5.12
N SER A 15 2.11 -13.22 5.79
CA SER A 15 1.13 -13.28 6.88
C SER A 15 1.81 -13.07 8.24
N ASP A 16 1.00 -12.91 9.27
CA ASP A 16 1.45 -12.65 10.65
C ASP A 16 2.35 -11.41 10.77
N LYS A 17 2.10 -10.41 9.92
CA LYS A 17 2.86 -9.17 9.84
C LYS A 17 1.94 -7.97 9.93
N ARG A 18 2.34 -6.97 10.69
CA ARG A 18 1.56 -5.74 10.89
C ARG A 18 2.46 -4.52 10.86
N PHE A 19 1.98 -3.45 10.25
CA PHE A 19 2.66 -2.16 10.19
C PHE A 19 1.85 -1.15 10.97
N VAL A 20 2.44 -0.59 12.03
CA VAL A 20 1.78 0.36 12.91
C VAL A 20 2.46 1.71 12.79
N ILE A 21 1.68 2.75 12.50
CA ILE A 21 2.16 4.13 12.53
C ILE A 21 1.95 4.66 13.95
N PRO A 22 3.04 4.96 14.70
CA PRO A 22 2.92 5.38 16.09
C PRO A 22 2.10 6.66 16.27
N VAL A 23 1.51 6.81 17.45
CA VAL A 23 0.59 7.92 17.77
C VAL A 23 1.25 9.30 17.68
N TYR A 24 2.57 9.39 17.83
CA TYR A 24 3.31 10.64 17.74
C TYR A 24 3.65 11.06 16.31
N GLN A 25 3.36 10.21 15.33
CA GLN A 25 3.53 10.56 13.91
C GLN A 25 2.38 11.43 13.43
N ARG A 26 2.65 12.22 12.38
CA ARG A 26 1.62 13.07 11.78
C ARG A 26 0.57 12.25 11.05
N ASN A 27 -0.60 12.83 10.85
CA ASN A 27 -1.64 12.26 10.01
C ASN A 27 -1.14 12.11 8.57
N TYR A 28 -1.83 11.26 7.82
CA TYR A 28 -1.57 11.15 6.38
C TYR A 28 -1.87 12.48 5.69
N ASP A 29 -0.85 13.08 5.09
CA ASP A 29 -0.96 14.42 4.52
C ASP A 29 -0.48 14.52 3.06
N TRP A 30 -0.09 13.41 2.44
CA TRP A 30 0.20 13.41 1.02
C TRP A 30 -1.02 13.87 0.23
N LYS A 31 -0.76 14.64 -0.82
CA LYS A 31 -1.79 15.19 -1.70
C LYS A 31 -1.82 14.42 -3.02
N THR A 32 -2.84 14.72 -3.82
CA THR A 32 -3.00 14.11 -5.15
C THR A 32 -1.76 14.26 -6.02
N GLU A 33 -1.04 15.38 -5.89
CA GLU A 33 0.20 15.63 -6.63
C GLU A 33 1.30 14.59 -6.32
N ASN A 34 1.41 14.18 -5.05
CA ASN A 34 2.35 13.14 -4.64
C ASN A 34 1.95 11.79 -5.24
N CYS A 35 0.65 11.50 -5.27
CA CYS A 35 0.11 10.29 -5.87
C CYS A 35 0.35 10.28 -7.39
N LYS A 36 0.14 11.43 -8.03
CA LYS A 36 0.41 11.59 -9.45
C LYS A 36 1.88 11.32 -9.78
N GLN A 37 2.79 11.86 -8.98
CA GLN A 37 4.23 11.64 -9.16
C GLN A 37 4.57 10.15 -9.06
N LEU A 38 4.07 9.47 -8.05
CA LEU A 38 4.28 8.02 -7.90
C LEU A 38 3.75 7.26 -9.12
N TYR A 39 2.52 7.57 -9.54
CA TYR A 39 1.90 6.87 -10.67
C TYR A 39 2.65 7.14 -11.97
N ASP A 40 3.03 8.39 -12.23
CA ASP A 40 3.83 8.75 -13.40
C ASP A 40 5.16 7.99 -13.42
N ASP A 41 5.81 7.84 -12.27
CA ASP A 41 7.04 7.06 -12.14
C ASP A 41 6.83 5.58 -12.46
N LEU A 42 5.71 5.01 -11.99
CA LEU A 42 5.36 3.62 -12.30
C LEU A 42 5.08 3.43 -13.79
N VAL A 43 4.39 4.36 -14.43
CA VAL A 43 4.15 4.34 -15.88
C VAL A 43 5.48 4.36 -16.64
N LYS A 44 6.43 5.19 -16.20
CA LYS A 44 7.78 5.25 -16.81
C LYS A 44 8.54 3.94 -16.63
N VAL A 45 8.41 3.27 -15.49
CA VAL A 45 9.01 1.96 -15.25
C VAL A 45 8.53 0.97 -16.31
N VAL A 46 7.23 0.96 -16.60
CA VAL A 46 6.63 0.08 -17.61
C VAL A 46 7.10 0.47 -19.02
N LYS A 47 6.90 1.73 -19.39
CA LYS A 47 7.16 2.21 -20.76
C LYS A 47 8.64 2.16 -21.14
N ASN A 48 9.54 2.45 -20.20
CA ASN A 48 10.97 2.48 -20.41
C ASN A 48 11.64 1.15 -20.04
N ARG A 49 10.86 0.14 -19.69
CA ARG A 49 11.34 -1.21 -19.30
C ARG A 49 12.44 -1.16 -18.25
N ARG A 50 12.27 -0.30 -17.25
CA ARG A 50 13.23 -0.16 -16.16
C ARG A 50 13.21 -1.41 -15.27
N LYS A 51 14.38 -1.84 -14.82
CA LYS A 51 14.51 -3.01 -13.93
C LYS A 51 14.10 -2.68 -12.51
N SER A 52 14.27 -1.43 -12.09
CA SER A 52 13.98 -0.97 -10.74
C SER A 52 13.73 0.52 -10.71
N HIS A 53 13.11 0.98 -9.62
CA HIS A 53 12.92 2.40 -9.31
C HIS A 53 13.10 2.60 -7.82
N PHE A 54 14.04 3.46 -7.44
CA PHE A 54 14.29 3.76 -6.04
C PHE A 54 13.16 4.63 -5.48
N PHE A 55 12.51 4.13 -4.43
CA PHE A 55 11.33 4.77 -3.86
C PHE A 55 11.61 5.53 -2.55
N GLY A 56 12.72 5.24 -1.89
CA GLY A 56 13.13 5.88 -0.66
C GLY A 56 13.48 4.89 0.43
N SER A 57 13.47 5.36 1.67
CA SER A 57 13.75 4.51 2.82
C SER A 57 12.52 4.34 3.70
N ILE A 58 12.47 3.22 4.40
CA ILE A 58 11.48 2.95 5.45
C ILE A 58 12.25 2.55 6.69
N VAL A 59 12.03 3.29 7.77
CA VAL A 59 12.65 3.02 9.07
C VAL A 59 11.58 2.52 10.02
N SER A 60 11.79 1.36 10.61
CA SER A 60 10.84 0.75 11.54
C SER A 60 11.54 0.19 12.78
N VAL A 61 10.79 0.12 13.87
CA VAL A 61 11.22 -0.58 15.09
C VAL A 61 10.49 -1.91 15.12
N TYR A 62 11.24 -2.99 15.21
CA TYR A 62 10.67 -4.33 15.33
C TYR A 62 10.18 -4.56 16.76
N ASN A 63 8.93 -4.95 16.89
CA ASN A 63 8.30 -5.26 18.16
C ASN A 63 7.67 -6.65 18.08
N PRO A 64 8.33 -7.70 18.57
CA PRO A 64 7.75 -9.02 18.57
C PRO A 64 6.63 -9.08 19.60
N ASP A 65 5.41 -9.23 19.16
CA ASP A 65 4.24 -9.33 20.03
C ASP A 65 3.44 -10.60 19.74
N GLY A 66 3.78 -11.66 20.47
CA GLY A 66 3.10 -12.93 20.34
C GLY A 66 3.33 -13.60 18.99
N ALA A 67 2.24 -13.91 18.29
CA ALA A 67 2.29 -14.61 17.00
C ALA A 67 2.55 -13.68 15.80
N ASN A 68 2.53 -12.38 16.01
CA ASN A 68 2.66 -11.39 14.93
C ASN A 68 3.99 -10.66 14.97
N ASP A 69 4.56 -10.43 13.80
CA ASP A 69 5.66 -9.49 13.62
C ASP A 69 5.09 -8.09 13.46
N GLU A 70 5.27 -7.25 14.46
CA GLU A 70 4.81 -5.86 14.42
C GLU A 70 5.98 -4.92 14.14
N PHE A 71 5.80 -4.06 13.12
CA PHE A 71 6.78 -3.05 12.75
C PHE A 71 6.19 -1.67 13.03
N LEU A 72 6.81 -0.94 13.97
CA LEU A 72 6.46 0.46 14.24
C LEU A 72 7.17 1.33 13.21
N VAL A 73 6.43 1.86 12.25
CA VAL A 73 7.00 2.64 11.15
C VAL A 73 7.25 4.08 11.59
N ILE A 74 8.52 4.45 11.75
CA ILE A 74 8.91 5.77 12.25
C ILE A 74 9.35 6.72 11.14
N ASP A 75 9.64 6.21 9.94
CA ASP A 75 9.87 7.02 8.74
C ASP A 75 9.43 6.23 7.51
N GLY A 76 8.93 6.94 6.49
CA GLY A 76 8.41 6.33 5.28
C GLY A 76 6.92 5.98 5.34
N GLN A 77 6.22 6.39 6.40
CA GLN A 77 4.82 6.09 6.62
C GLN A 77 3.91 6.62 5.51
N GLN A 78 4.22 7.79 4.94
CA GLN A 78 3.44 8.36 3.83
C GLN A 78 3.54 7.48 2.58
N ARG A 79 4.74 7.01 2.27
CA ARG A 79 4.99 6.10 1.14
C ARG A 79 4.26 4.78 1.30
N LEU A 80 4.40 4.18 2.47
CA LEU A 80 3.75 2.89 2.78
C LEU A 80 2.23 3.00 2.67
N THR A 81 1.65 4.04 3.25
CA THR A 81 0.21 4.29 3.20
C THR A 81 -0.25 4.50 1.76
N THR A 82 0.48 5.31 0.98
CA THR A 82 0.10 5.62 -0.40
C THR A 82 0.12 4.40 -1.30
N VAL A 83 1.13 3.53 -1.19
CA VAL A 83 1.14 2.28 -1.97
C VAL A 83 0.00 1.36 -1.54
N SER A 84 -0.34 1.33 -0.24
CA SER A 84 -1.50 0.56 0.23
C SER A 84 -2.80 1.07 -0.39
N LEU A 85 -2.98 2.39 -0.53
CA LEU A 85 -4.14 2.96 -1.20
C LEU A 85 -4.21 2.57 -2.68
N LEU A 86 -3.07 2.62 -3.37
CA LEU A 86 -2.99 2.21 -4.78
C LEU A 86 -3.36 0.72 -4.94
N LEU A 87 -2.77 -0.14 -4.12
CA LEU A 87 -3.06 -1.58 -4.15
C LEU A 87 -4.53 -1.86 -3.85
N LEU A 88 -5.14 -1.14 -2.90
CA LEU A 88 -6.55 -1.29 -2.58
C LEU A 88 -7.45 -0.85 -3.74
N ALA A 89 -7.11 0.26 -4.41
CA ALA A 89 -7.84 0.71 -5.60
C ALA A 89 -7.78 -0.34 -6.71
N MET A 90 -6.61 -0.92 -6.96
CA MET A 90 -6.44 -2.01 -7.93
C MET A 90 -7.30 -3.22 -7.56
N TYR A 91 -7.25 -3.62 -6.29
CA TYR A 91 -8.04 -4.74 -5.78
C TYR A 91 -9.54 -4.53 -6.00
N ASN A 92 -10.06 -3.35 -5.60
CA ASN A 92 -11.49 -3.06 -5.73
C ASN A 92 -11.94 -3.01 -7.19
N LEU A 93 -11.13 -2.46 -8.09
CA LEU A 93 -11.42 -2.44 -9.52
C LEU A 93 -11.49 -3.86 -10.10
N LEU A 94 -10.60 -4.75 -9.66
CA LEU A 94 -10.58 -6.15 -10.09
C LEU A 94 -11.78 -6.93 -9.53
N GLU A 95 -12.06 -6.78 -8.24
CA GLU A 95 -13.18 -7.48 -7.58
C GLU A 95 -14.52 -7.01 -8.11
N ASN A 96 -14.67 -5.73 -8.44
CA ASN A 96 -15.90 -5.18 -9.01
C ASN A 96 -15.99 -5.42 -10.52
N GLN A 97 -15.02 -6.11 -11.10
CA GLN A 97 -14.98 -6.46 -12.53
C GLN A 97 -15.02 -5.23 -13.45
N VAL A 98 -14.52 -4.08 -12.96
CA VAL A 98 -14.38 -2.86 -13.76
C VAL A 98 -13.22 -3.00 -14.74
N ILE A 99 -12.16 -3.66 -14.33
CA ILE A 99 -11.02 -4.02 -15.17
C ILE A 99 -10.75 -5.52 -15.05
N THR A 100 -10.13 -6.08 -16.09
CA THR A 100 -9.85 -7.53 -16.17
C THR A 100 -8.35 -7.79 -16.13
N PRO A 101 -7.86 -8.66 -15.22
CA PRO A 101 -6.44 -8.99 -15.17
C PRO A 101 -6.09 -10.05 -16.22
N LYS A 102 -4.84 -10.11 -16.65
CA LYS A 102 -4.30 -11.22 -17.44
C LYS A 102 -4.14 -12.45 -16.57
N LYS A 103 -3.65 -12.27 -15.32
CA LYS A 103 -3.54 -13.33 -14.32
C LYS A 103 -4.77 -13.31 -13.42
N ALA A 104 -5.60 -14.34 -13.47
CA ALA A 104 -6.84 -14.42 -12.70
C ALA A 104 -6.63 -14.34 -11.18
N THR A 105 -5.43 -14.69 -10.69
CA THR A 105 -5.10 -14.67 -9.26
C THR A 105 -4.58 -13.33 -8.76
N LEU A 106 -4.52 -12.30 -9.60
CA LEU A 106 -3.89 -11.02 -9.23
C LEU A 106 -4.59 -10.34 -8.05
N SER A 107 -5.92 -10.28 -8.06
CA SER A 107 -6.67 -9.62 -6.98
C SER A 107 -6.46 -10.32 -5.64
N GLU A 108 -6.52 -11.65 -5.63
CA GLU A 108 -6.27 -12.46 -4.44
C GLU A 108 -4.86 -12.23 -3.89
N ARG A 109 -3.86 -12.21 -4.78
CA ARG A 109 -2.48 -11.94 -4.40
C ARG A 109 -2.31 -10.57 -3.77
N ILE A 110 -2.88 -9.52 -4.39
CA ILE A 110 -2.82 -8.15 -3.86
C ILE A 110 -3.42 -8.11 -2.46
N PHE A 111 -4.59 -8.68 -2.28
CA PHE A 111 -5.32 -8.64 -1.02
C PHE A 111 -4.60 -9.42 0.09
N GLU A 112 -4.28 -10.67 -0.17
CA GLU A 112 -3.75 -11.58 0.84
C GLU A 112 -2.27 -11.34 1.18
N GLU A 113 -1.45 -10.91 0.22
CA GLU A 113 -0.04 -10.69 0.46
C GLU A 113 0.25 -9.30 1.04
N TYR A 114 -0.51 -8.26 0.64
CA TYR A 114 -0.13 -6.88 0.93
C TYR A 114 -1.12 -6.11 1.79
N LEU A 115 -2.40 -6.40 1.71
CA LEU A 115 -3.43 -5.57 2.34
C LEU A 115 -3.90 -6.12 3.68
N VAL A 116 -4.03 -7.44 3.79
CA VAL A 116 -4.55 -8.08 4.99
C VAL A 116 -3.67 -9.25 5.42
N ASP A 117 -3.75 -9.57 6.71
CA ASP A 117 -3.27 -10.83 7.25
C ASP A 117 -4.44 -11.81 7.24
N LYS A 118 -4.40 -12.77 6.33
CA LYS A 118 -5.49 -13.73 6.11
C LYS A 118 -5.78 -14.64 7.31
N TRP A 119 -4.86 -14.70 8.27
CA TRP A 119 -5.03 -15.53 9.46
C TRP A 119 -5.74 -14.81 10.61
N GLN A 120 -6.00 -13.50 10.44
CA GLN A 120 -6.68 -12.69 11.43
C GLN A 120 -8.16 -12.54 11.14
N ASP A 121 -8.95 -12.19 12.17
CA ASP A 121 -10.37 -11.90 12.04
C ASP A 121 -10.61 -10.66 11.18
N LYS A 122 -11.80 -10.55 10.59
CA LYS A 122 -12.17 -9.46 9.68
C LYS A 122 -11.87 -8.07 10.26
N ASP A 123 -12.09 -7.87 11.55
CA ASP A 123 -11.94 -6.56 12.19
C ASP A 123 -10.47 -6.17 12.45
N THR A 124 -9.55 -7.15 12.45
CA THR A 124 -8.16 -6.94 12.83
C THR A 124 -7.15 -7.31 11.73
N ARG A 125 -7.64 -7.73 10.56
CA ARG A 125 -6.79 -8.29 9.50
C ARG A 125 -6.00 -7.27 8.68
N ILE A 126 -6.42 -6.00 8.66
CA ILE A 126 -5.73 -4.97 7.86
C ILE A 126 -4.31 -4.78 8.39
N LYS A 127 -3.32 -4.97 7.53
CA LYS A 127 -1.91 -4.92 7.92
C LYS A 127 -1.45 -3.55 8.39
N LEU A 128 -1.87 -2.50 7.67
CA LEU A 128 -1.49 -1.13 8.01
C LEU A 128 -2.45 -0.55 9.03
N LYS A 129 -1.90 -0.12 10.17
CA LYS A 129 -2.65 0.59 11.20
C LYS A 129 -2.20 2.04 11.23
N PRO A 130 -2.98 2.95 10.64
CA PRO A 130 -2.65 4.38 10.64
C PRO A 130 -2.74 5.00 12.03
N VAL A 131 -2.32 6.27 12.16
CA VAL A 131 -2.56 7.04 13.37
C VAL A 131 -4.07 7.13 13.65
N LYS A 132 -4.42 7.36 14.91
CA LYS A 132 -5.81 7.29 15.40
C LYS A 132 -6.83 8.05 14.54
N ASN A 133 -6.48 9.27 14.13
CA ASN A 133 -7.41 10.13 13.37
C ASN A 133 -7.67 9.61 11.95
N ASP A 134 -6.79 8.77 11.42
CA ASP A 134 -6.90 8.22 10.06
C ASP A 134 -7.49 6.81 10.03
N GLN A 135 -7.57 6.14 11.16
CA GLN A 135 -7.99 4.73 11.23
C GLN A 135 -9.38 4.48 10.66
N THR A 136 -10.34 5.31 11.02
CA THR A 136 -11.73 5.16 10.57
C THR A 136 -11.82 5.32 9.06
N ALA A 137 -11.24 6.40 8.51
CA ALA A 137 -11.26 6.65 7.07
C ALA A 137 -10.59 5.53 6.29
N PHE A 138 -9.46 5.02 6.79
CA PHE A 138 -8.72 3.93 6.15
C PHE A 138 -9.54 2.62 6.14
N LYS A 139 -10.10 2.24 7.28
CA LYS A 139 -10.94 1.04 7.37
C LYS A 139 -12.14 1.10 6.44
N LYS A 140 -12.77 2.27 6.33
CA LYS A 140 -13.94 2.47 5.48
C LYS A 140 -13.65 2.24 4.01
N LEU A 141 -12.41 2.41 3.56
CA LEU A 141 -12.01 2.12 2.18
C LEU A 141 -12.06 0.62 1.84
N PHE A 142 -12.09 -0.24 2.86
CA PHE A 142 -12.25 -1.69 2.69
C PHE A 142 -13.74 -2.12 2.66
N ASP A 143 -14.64 -1.18 2.95
CA ASP A 143 -16.09 -1.40 2.95
C ASP A 143 -16.72 -0.88 1.65
N ASP A 144 -18.03 -0.74 1.63
CA ASP A 144 -18.78 -0.19 0.51
C ASP A 144 -18.44 1.30 0.32
N ALA A 145 -18.43 1.76 -0.93
CA ALA A 145 -18.09 3.16 -1.26
C ALA A 145 -19.01 4.17 -0.58
N SER A 146 -20.25 3.80 -0.24
CA SER A 146 -21.16 4.66 0.50
C SER A 146 -20.67 4.99 1.92
N GLU A 147 -19.76 4.18 2.45
CA GLU A 147 -19.19 4.36 3.79
C GLU A 147 -17.92 5.24 3.80
N TYR A 148 -17.38 5.61 2.65
CA TYR A 148 -16.14 6.38 2.57
C TYR A 148 -16.28 7.75 3.26
N VAL A 149 -15.16 8.22 3.82
CA VAL A 149 -15.05 9.53 4.45
C VAL A 149 -14.51 10.51 3.41
N PRO A 150 -15.37 11.33 2.75
CA PRO A 150 -14.97 12.05 1.54
C PRO A 150 -13.89 13.11 1.75
N GLU A 151 -13.84 13.72 2.92
CA GLU A 151 -12.89 14.81 3.24
C GLU A 151 -11.51 14.32 3.63
N SER A 152 -11.35 13.02 3.89
CA SER A 152 -10.05 12.45 4.27
C SER A 152 -9.08 12.43 3.07
N ASN A 153 -7.83 12.81 3.30
CA ASN A 153 -6.78 12.70 2.27
C ASN A 153 -6.60 11.23 1.82
N LEU A 154 -6.84 10.28 2.70
CA LEU A 154 -6.81 8.86 2.35
C LEU A 154 -7.85 8.54 1.27
N THR A 155 -9.07 9.01 1.45
CA THR A 155 -10.16 8.80 0.50
C THR A 155 -9.90 9.55 -0.81
N ILE A 156 -9.47 10.82 -0.74
CA ILE A 156 -9.17 11.64 -1.91
C ILE A 156 -8.10 10.97 -2.77
N ASN A 157 -7.03 10.51 -2.15
CA ASN A 157 -5.92 9.86 -2.85
C ASN A 157 -6.30 8.46 -3.36
N TYR A 158 -7.08 7.72 -2.60
CA TYR A 158 -7.65 6.45 -3.06
C TYR A 158 -8.49 6.66 -4.33
N ASN A 159 -9.37 7.65 -4.33
CA ASN A 159 -10.22 7.95 -5.48
C ASN A 159 -9.38 8.39 -6.69
N TYR A 160 -8.31 9.13 -6.47
CA TYR A 160 -7.37 9.48 -7.53
C TYR A 160 -6.81 8.23 -8.20
N PHE A 161 -6.31 7.28 -7.41
CA PHE A 161 -5.78 6.03 -7.94
C PHE A 161 -6.85 5.19 -8.62
N TYR A 162 -8.03 5.08 -8.01
CA TYR A 162 -9.13 4.34 -8.59
C TYR A 162 -9.46 4.85 -9.99
N ASN A 163 -9.62 6.16 -10.14
CA ASN A 163 -9.93 6.78 -11.42
C ASN A 163 -8.79 6.63 -12.44
N ARG A 164 -7.55 6.73 -11.98
CA ARG A 164 -6.41 6.64 -12.88
C ARG A 164 -6.15 5.21 -13.36
N VAL A 165 -6.20 4.24 -12.47
CA VAL A 165 -6.06 2.82 -12.83
C VAL A 165 -7.16 2.41 -13.82
N GLN A 166 -8.37 2.88 -13.59
CA GLN A 166 -9.53 2.57 -14.44
C GLN A 166 -9.33 2.99 -15.89
N LYS A 167 -8.56 4.04 -16.15
CA LYS A 167 -8.27 4.53 -17.52
C LYS A 167 -7.38 3.57 -18.31
N GLU A 168 -6.70 2.65 -17.66
CA GLU A 168 -5.87 1.63 -18.29
C GLU A 168 -4.80 2.18 -19.26
N GLU A 169 -4.13 3.28 -18.88
CA GLU A 169 -2.94 3.76 -19.61
C GLU A 169 -1.91 2.63 -19.76
N ILE A 170 -1.79 1.81 -18.74
CA ILE A 170 -1.04 0.57 -18.72
C ILE A 170 -1.96 -0.50 -18.14
N SER A 171 -1.73 -1.77 -18.47
CA SER A 171 -2.53 -2.84 -17.89
C SER A 171 -2.32 -2.93 -16.39
N VAL A 172 -3.32 -3.43 -15.66
CA VAL A 172 -3.21 -3.62 -14.21
C VAL A 172 -2.09 -4.59 -13.86
N ASP A 173 -1.83 -5.60 -14.70
CA ASP A 173 -0.72 -6.54 -14.52
C ASP A 173 0.62 -5.84 -14.66
N ASP A 174 0.79 -4.97 -15.65
CA ASP A 174 2.01 -4.18 -15.83
C ASP A 174 2.20 -3.18 -14.68
N LEU A 175 1.12 -2.57 -14.21
CA LEU A 175 1.16 -1.68 -13.05
C LEU A 175 1.64 -2.44 -11.81
N PHE A 176 1.10 -3.63 -11.58
CA PHE A 176 1.52 -4.46 -10.46
C PHE A 176 3.01 -4.85 -10.59
N ASP A 177 3.44 -5.24 -11.79
CA ASP A 177 4.85 -5.54 -12.05
C ASP A 177 5.75 -4.33 -11.76
N ALA A 178 5.32 -3.13 -12.12
CA ALA A 178 6.05 -1.90 -11.81
C ALA A 178 6.15 -1.66 -10.29
N ILE A 179 5.07 -1.89 -9.55
CA ILE A 179 5.08 -1.80 -8.08
C ILE A 179 6.10 -2.81 -7.51
N CYS A 180 6.16 -4.02 -8.08
CA CYS A 180 7.15 -5.04 -7.68
C CYS A 180 8.60 -4.62 -7.97
N ARG A 181 8.81 -3.62 -8.81
CA ARG A 181 10.15 -3.08 -9.14
C ARG A 181 10.55 -1.89 -8.27
N LEU A 182 9.68 -1.41 -7.40
CA LEU A 182 10.04 -0.39 -6.43
C LEU A 182 11.06 -0.94 -5.43
N GLU A 183 12.15 -0.20 -5.25
CA GLU A 183 13.21 -0.57 -4.31
C GLU A 183 13.29 0.45 -3.18
N ILE A 184 13.53 -0.04 -1.98
CA ILE A 184 13.70 0.76 -0.78
C ILE A 184 14.96 0.37 -0.05
N ILE A 185 15.41 1.27 0.84
CA ILE A 185 16.32 0.92 1.90
C ILE A 185 15.46 0.71 3.15
N SER A 186 15.42 -0.53 3.62
CA SER A 186 14.70 -0.88 4.86
C SER A 186 15.68 -0.85 6.03
N ILE A 187 15.38 -0.04 7.03
CA ILE A 187 16.19 0.07 8.26
C ILE A 187 15.30 -0.40 9.41
N THR A 188 15.73 -1.48 10.07
CA THR A 188 15.03 -2.02 11.23
C THR A 188 15.86 -1.77 12.48
N LEU A 189 15.24 -1.11 13.46
CA LEU A 189 15.80 -0.87 14.78
C LEU A 189 15.23 -1.89 15.75
N ASN A 190 16.06 -2.34 16.68
CA ASN A 190 15.65 -3.27 17.71
C ASN A 190 15.30 -2.55 19.01
#